data_afc6946b3975e8e905cba35591d09a7a
#
_entry.id   afc6946b3975e8e905cba35591d09a7a
#
_cell.length_a   1.000
_cell.length_b   1.000
_cell.length_c   1.000
_cell.angle_alpha   90.00
_cell.angle_beta   90.00
_cell.angle_gamma   90.00
#
_symmetry.space_group_name_H-M   'P 1'
#
loop_
_entity.id
_entity.type
_entity.pdbx_description
1 polymer ?
#
loop_
_entity_poly.entity_id
_entity_poly.type
_entity_poly.pdbx_seq_one_letter_code
_entity_poly.pdbx_strand_id
1 'polypeptide(L)'
;MKKQVKIIIFVVILLVIVIGIVTIVNNNNKERKVNDYCNKYGLYGNFVYNNKIEIKNIVNCSDVNLTKYKKIDGTLFLREDNVINVMDTLEYNEDKAITIEYFLKNNSFKMDNFLDKCYSYKDNLYIEVKVETIDDKIEMYEIPILYDGKCK
;
A
#
# COMPACT_ATOMS: atom_id res chain seq x y z
N MET A 1 0.60 46.51 -24.36
CA MET A 1 1.61 45.73 -23.59
C MET A 1 1.31 45.64 -22.10
N LYS A 2 1.16 46.71 -21.33
CA LYS A 2 0.96 46.62 -19.86
C LYS A 2 -0.28 45.84 -19.40
N LYS A 3 -1.38 45.83 -20.17
CA LYS A 3 -2.61 45.11 -19.80
C LYS A 3 -2.51 43.60 -19.99
N GLN A 4 -1.83 43.16 -21.04
CA GLN A 4 -1.59 41.72 -21.31
C GLN A 4 -0.63 41.11 -20.29
N VAL A 5 0.41 41.82 -19.86
CA VAL A 5 1.34 41.35 -18.82
C VAL A 5 0.64 41.14 -17.48
N LYS A 6 -0.30 42.05 -17.11
CA LYS A 6 -1.09 41.89 -15.87
C LYS A 6 -1.99 40.63 -15.91
N ILE A 7 -2.60 40.35 -17.06
CA ILE A 7 -3.44 39.16 -17.24
C ILE A 7 -2.61 37.89 -17.11
N ILE A 8 -1.42 37.83 -17.73
CA ILE A 8 -0.51 36.68 -17.65
C ILE A 8 -0.09 36.43 -16.19
N ILE A 9 0.31 37.48 -15.47
CA ILE A 9 0.70 37.38 -14.06
C ILE A 9 -0.47 36.85 -13.22
N PHE A 10 -1.69 37.35 -13.44
CA PHE A 10 -2.86 36.87 -12.71
C PHE A 10 -3.16 35.40 -12.97
N VAL A 11 -3.07 34.94 -14.21
CA VAL A 11 -3.27 33.53 -14.59
C VAL A 11 -2.20 32.63 -13.94
N VAL A 12 -0.94 33.05 -13.91
CA VAL A 12 0.14 32.31 -13.27
C VAL A 12 -0.08 32.17 -11.76
N ILE A 13 -0.47 33.25 -11.08
CA ILE A 13 -0.79 33.23 -9.65
C ILE A 13 -1.96 32.27 -9.37
N LEU A 14 -2.99 32.28 -10.19
CA LEU A 14 -4.16 31.42 -10.05
C LEU A 14 -3.79 29.94 -10.22
N LEU A 15 -2.93 29.62 -11.18
CA LEU A 15 -2.39 28.26 -11.39
C LEU A 15 -1.57 27.77 -10.18
N VAL A 16 -0.73 28.61 -9.61
CA VAL A 16 0.07 28.27 -8.42
C VAL A 16 -0.84 27.98 -7.22
N ILE A 17 -1.89 28.78 -7.03
CA ILE A 17 -2.87 28.56 -5.95
C ILE A 17 -3.61 27.24 -6.14
N VAL A 18 -4.08 26.93 -7.36
CA VAL A 18 -4.78 25.68 -7.66
C VAL A 18 -3.87 24.46 -7.40
N ILE A 19 -2.60 24.51 -7.85
CA ILE A 19 -1.63 23.43 -7.60
C ILE A 19 -1.41 23.26 -6.09
N GLY A 20 -1.28 24.36 -5.35
CA GLY A 20 -1.12 24.34 -3.89
C GLY A 20 -2.32 23.66 -3.19
N ILE A 21 -3.54 24.03 -3.57
CA ILE A 21 -4.76 23.43 -3.00
C ILE A 21 -4.83 21.92 -3.30
N VAL A 22 -4.58 21.51 -4.54
CA VAL A 22 -4.60 20.09 -4.94
C VAL A 22 -3.57 19.29 -4.14
N THR A 23 -2.38 19.83 -3.92
CA THR A 23 -1.32 19.17 -3.15
C THR A 23 -1.74 18.99 -1.68
N ILE A 24 -2.32 20.02 -1.06
CA ILE A 24 -2.80 19.96 0.33
C ILE A 24 -3.92 18.92 0.47
N VAL A 25 -4.89 18.92 -0.43
CA VAL A 25 -6.01 17.97 -0.42
C VAL A 25 -5.50 16.53 -0.56
N ASN A 26 -4.56 16.28 -1.47
CA ASN A 26 -3.98 14.95 -1.65
C ASN A 26 -3.20 14.47 -0.42
N ASN A 27 -2.43 15.33 0.22
CA ASN A 27 -1.70 14.99 1.44
C ASN A 27 -2.67 14.66 2.60
N ASN A 28 -3.69 15.47 2.81
CA ASN A 28 -4.69 15.22 3.85
C ASN A 28 -5.44 13.90 3.63
N ASN A 29 -5.75 13.56 2.38
CA ASN A 29 -6.38 12.28 2.05
C ASN A 29 -5.47 11.09 2.35
N LYS A 30 -4.16 11.20 2.07
CA LYS A 30 -3.18 10.14 2.37
C LYS A 30 -3.03 9.95 3.88
N GLU A 31 -2.90 11.04 4.65
CA GLU A 31 -2.82 10.98 6.12
C GLU A 31 -4.06 10.36 6.74
N ARG A 32 -5.25 10.73 6.27
CA ARG A 32 -6.51 10.16 6.75
C ARG A 32 -6.56 8.64 6.51
N LYS A 33 -6.17 8.16 5.33
CA LYS A 33 -6.13 6.72 5.03
C LYS A 33 -5.13 5.98 5.91
N VAL A 34 -3.94 6.54 6.11
CA VAL A 34 -2.94 5.96 7.01
C VAL A 34 -3.51 5.81 8.41
N ASN A 35 -4.17 6.84 8.94
CA ASN A 35 -4.81 6.79 10.25
C ASN A 35 -5.93 5.75 10.31
N ASP A 36 -6.76 5.66 9.28
CA ASP A 36 -7.82 4.66 9.19
C ASP A 36 -7.25 3.23 9.16
N TYR A 37 -6.16 3.00 8.42
CA TYR A 37 -5.49 1.71 8.37
C TYR A 37 -4.82 1.34 9.69
N CYS A 38 -4.11 2.29 10.31
CA CYS A 38 -3.52 2.10 11.64
C CYS A 38 -4.58 1.74 12.69
N ASN A 39 -5.69 2.45 12.71
CA ASN A 39 -6.76 2.23 13.69
C ASN A 39 -7.49 0.90 13.47
N LYS A 40 -7.67 0.49 12.21
CA LYS A 40 -8.46 -0.70 11.88
C LYS A 40 -7.63 -1.99 11.87
N TYR A 41 -6.40 -1.92 11.33
CA TYR A 41 -5.58 -3.11 11.07
C TYR A 41 -4.33 -3.17 11.95
N GLY A 42 -3.92 -2.06 12.55
CA GLY A 42 -2.68 -1.97 13.33
C GLY A 42 -1.39 -2.00 12.50
N LEU A 43 -1.49 -2.34 11.24
CA LEU A 43 -0.39 -2.50 10.28
C LEU A 43 -0.81 -1.94 8.92
N TYR A 44 0.15 -1.37 8.18
CA TYR A 44 -0.01 -1.12 6.73
C TYR A 44 1.33 -1.22 6.02
N GLY A 45 1.29 -1.41 4.71
CA GLY A 45 2.50 -1.44 3.87
C GLY A 45 2.49 -0.36 2.81
N ASN A 46 3.69 0.00 2.32
CA ASN A 46 3.83 0.78 1.09
C ASN A 46 4.47 -0.09 0.02
N PHE A 47 4.01 0.06 -1.21
CA PHE A 47 4.53 -0.69 -2.35
C PHE A 47 4.83 0.20 -3.55
N VAL A 48 5.71 -0.30 -4.42
CA VAL A 48 5.91 0.21 -5.77
C VAL A 48 5.55 -0.86 -6.78
N TYR A 49 5.25 -0.44 -7.99
CA TYR A 49 4.98 -1.34 -9.09
C TYR A 49 6.06 -1.24 -10.17
N ASN A 50 6.73 -2.37 -10.41
CA ASN A 50 7.72 -2.55 -11.47
C ASN A 50 7.45 -3.92 -12.14
N ASN A 51 6.37 -3.99 -12.93
CA ASN A 51 5.79 -5.22 -13.47
C ASN A 51 5.38 -6.26 -12.41
N LYS A 52 5.62 -5.96 -11.14
CA LYS A 52 5.25 -6.73 -9.95
C LYS A 52 5.01 -5.77 -8.80
N ILE A 53 4.23 -6.18 -7.82
CA ILE A 53 4.04 -5.46 -6.56
C ILE A 53 5.24 -5.78 -5.65
N GLU A 54 6.04 -4.77 -5.33
CA GLU A 54 7.19 -4.86 -4.41
C GLU A 54 6.90 -4.07 -3.14
N ILE A 55 6.89 -4.74 -2.00
CA ILE A 55 6.67 -4.09 -0.70
C ILE A 55 7.96 -3.37 -0.28
N LYS A 56 7.88 -2.08 -0.02
CA LYS A 56 9.02 -1.24 0.40
C LYS A 56 9.20 -1.23 1.91
N ASN A 57 8.10 -1.09 2.63
CA ASN A 57 8.11 -1.12 4.09
C ASN A 57 6.76 -1.56 4.64
N ILE A 58 6.80 -2.10 5.85
CA ILE A 58 5.63 -2.36 6.68
C ILE A 58 5.73 -1.43 7.89
N VAL A 59 4.65 -0.73 8.18
CA VAL A 59 4.54 0.15 9.35
C VAL A 59 3.64 -0.52 10.37
N ASN A 60 4.18 -0.71 11.56
CA ASN A 60 3.46 -1.23 12.72
C ASN A 60 3.00 -0.05 13.57
N CYS A 61 1.71 0.22 13.59
CA CYS A 61 1.11 1.37 14.29
C CYS A 61 0.59 1.03 15.69
N SER A 62 0.41 -0.26 15.99
CA SER A 62 -0.29 -0.72 17.21
C SER A 62 0.56 -1.67 18.05
N ASP A 63 1.88 -1.65 17.86
CA ASP A 63 2.83 -2.53 18.53
C ASP A 63 2.44 -4.02 18.44
N VAL A 64 1.90 -4.41 17.29
CA VAL A 64 1.60 -5.81 17.00
C VAL A 64 2.89 -6.61 17.12
N ASN A 65 2.87 -7.65 17.94
CA ASN A 65 4.04 -8.48 18.17
C ASN A 65 4.30 -9.38 16.94
N LEU A 66 5.11 -8.88 16.03
CA LEU A 66 5.55 -9.61 14.84
C LEU A 66 6.82 -10.41 15.17
N THR A 67 6.64 -11.62 15.66
CA THR A 67 7.75 -12.54 15.92
C THR A 67 8.31 -13.13 14.62
N LYS A 68 9.22 -14.08 14.74
CA LYS A 68 9.75 -14.82 13.59
C LYS A 68 8.99 -16.14 13.43
N TYR A 69 8.71 -16.49 12.18
CA TYR A 69 7.95 -17.69 11.81
C TYR A 69 8.74 -18.54 10.83
N LYS A 70 8.57 -19.84 10.88
CA LYS A 70 9.14 -20.80 9.92
C LYS A 70 8.24 -21.02 8.72
N LYS A 71 6.95 -20.74 8.89
CA LYS A 71 5.95 -20.89 7.85
C LYS A 71 5.13 -19.61 7.75
N ILE A 72 5.12 -19.02 6.56
CA ILE A 72 4.41 -17.81 6.23
C ILE A 72 3.76 -17.97 4.86
N ASP A 73 2.45 -17.82 4.80
CA ASP A 73 1.69 -17.75 3.54
C ASP A 73 1.21 -16.33 3.35
N GLY A 74 1.51 -15.70 2.22
CA GLY A 74 1.10 -14.35 1.87
C GLY A 74 0.19 -14.37 0.65
N THR A 75 -1.00 -13.82 0.75
CA THR A 75 -1.96 -13.71 -0.35
C THR A 75 -2.24 -12.25 -0.66
N LEU A 76 -1.90 -11.82 -1.87
CA LEU A 76 -2.30 -10.51 -2.40
C LEU A 76 -3.73 -10.60 -2.92
N PHE A 77 -4.58 -9.72 -2.47
CA PHE A 77 -5.94 -9.62 -2.99
C PHE A 77 -6.39 -8.18 -3.22
N LEU A 78 -7.31 -8.03 -4.16
CA LEU A 78 -8.01 -6.80 -4.49
C LEU A 78 -9.42 -6.88 -3.91
N ARG A 79 -9.82 -5.85 -3.15
CA ARG A 79 -11.17 -5.71 -2.62
C ARG A 79 -11.90 -4.62 -3.40
N GLU A 80 -12.88 -5.01 -4.21
CA GLU A 80 -13.74 -4.09 -4.95
C GLU A 80 -15.20 -4.31 -4.49
N ASP A 81 -15.81 -3.27 -3.94
CA ASP A 81 -17.15 -3.30 -3.32
C ASP A 81 -17.27 -4.45 -2.28
N ASN A 82 -17.92 -5.54 -2.61
CA ASN A 82 -18.06 -6.72 -1.74
C ASN A 82 -17.39 -7.97 -2.34
N VAL A 83 -16.54 -7.79 -3.35
CA VAL A 83 -15.85 -8.88 -4.04
C VAL A 83 -14.38 -8.88 -3.66
N ILE A 84 -13.86 -10.05 -3.28
CA ILE A 84 -12.44 -10.28 -3.01
C ILE A 84 -11.88 -11.11 -4.15
N ASN A 85 -10.93 -10.53 -4.87
CA ASN A 85 -10.21 -11.18 -5.96
C ASN A 85 -8.79 -11.50 -5.52
N VAL A 86 -8.44 -12.78 -5.44
CA VAL A 86 -7.06 -13.22 -5.20
C VAL A 86 -6.24 -12.94 -6.45
N MET A 87 -5.15 -12.20 -6.28
CA MET A 87 -4.26 -11.78 -7.36
C MET A 87 -3.03 -12.68 -7.46
N ASP A 88 -2.39 -12.99 -6.32
CA ASP A 88 -1.21 -13.85 -6.27
C ASP A 88 -1.00 -14.40 -4.85
N THR A 89 -0.23 -15.47 -4.72
CA THR A 89 0.13 -16.10 -3.44
C THR A 89 1.62 -16.38 -3.39
N LEU A 90 2.20 -16.22 -2.19
CA LEU A 90 3.58 -16.50 -1.87
C LEU A 90 3.65 -17.37 -0.63
N GLU A 91 4.59 -18.32 -0.60
CA GLU A 91 4.78 -19.23 0.51
C GLU A 91 6.25 -19.23 0.97
N TYR A 92 6.43 -19.32 2.26
CA TYR A 92 7.71 -19.55 2.91
C TYR A 92 7.56 -20.70 3.90
N ASN A 93 8.35 -21.75 3.74
CA ASN A 93 8.34 -22.92 4.61
C ASN A 93 9.77 -23.47 4.72
N GLU A 94 10.53 -22.94 5.66
CA GLU A 94 11.93 -23.29 5.87
C GLU A 94 12.27 -23.43 7.36
N ASP A 95 13.38 -24.10 7.66
CA ASP A 95 13.87 -24.27 9.04
C ASP A 95 14.26 -22.96 9.73
N LYS A 96 14.72 -21.97 8.95
CA LYS A 96 15.11 -20.67 9.45
C LYS A 96 13.90 -19.75 9.60
N ALA A 97 13.56 -19.39 10.82
CA ALA A 97 12.47 -18.46 11.07
C ALA A 97 12.82 -17.01 10.63
N ILE A 98 11.89 -16.37 9.91
CA ILE A 98 11.98 -14.97 9.43
C ILE A 98 10.78 -14.17 9.91
N THR A 99 10.91 -12.83 9.86
CA THR A 99 9.78 -11.93 10.14
C THR A 99 8.86 -11.76 8.93
N ILE A 100 7.60 -11.39 9.16
CA ILE A 100 6.64 -11.04 8.08
C ILE A 100 7.21 -9.92 7.21
N GLU A 101 7.82 -8.90 7.82
CA GLU A 101 8.43 -7.79 7.07
C GLU A 101 9.54 -8.29 6.13
N TYR A 102 10.45 -9.14 6.63
CA TYR A 102 11.51 -9.72 5.79
C TYR A 102 10.93 -10.54 4.64
N PHE A 103 9.92 -11.38 4.90
CA PHE A 103 9.23 -12.16 3.88
C PHE A 103 8.64 -11.28 2.79
N LEU A 104 7.87 -10.26 3.15
CA LEU A 104 7.20 -9.39 2.19
C LEU A 104 8.17 -8.50 1.41
N LYS A 105 9.27 -8.04 2.02
CA LYS A 105 10.25 -7.18 1.34
C LYS A 105 11.18 -7.94 0.38
N ASN A 106 11.38 -9.23 0.60
CA ASN A 106 12.27 -10.06 -0.24
C ASN A 106 11.52 -10.87 -1.30
N ASN A 107 10.20 -10.75 -1.35
CA ASN A 107 9.36 -11.37 -2.36
C ASN A 107 8.55 -10.30 -3.10
N SER A 108 7.99 -10.65 -4.25
CA SER A 108 7.15 -9.76 -5.03
C SER A 108 5.94 -10.51 -5.55
N PHE A 109 4.77 -9.87 -5.49
CA PHE A 109 3.53 -10.43 -6.00
C PHE A 109 3.35 -10.09 -7.48
N LYS A 110 2.87 -11.05 -8.26
CA LYS A 110 2.49 -10.83 -9.65
C LYS A 110 1.14 -10.12 -9.68
N MET A 111 1.05 -9.13 -10.54
CA MET A 111 -0.19 -8.44 -10.80
C MET A 111 -0.14 -7.82 -12.19
N ASP A 112 -0.91 -8.37 -13.10
CA ASP A 112 -0.98 -7.86 -14.46
C ASP A 112 -1.85 -6.59 -14.52
N ASN A 113 -1.53 -5.71 -15.46
CA ASN A 113 -2.33 -4.51 -15.78
C ASN A 113 -2.58 -3.55 -14.61
N PHE A 114 -1.73 -3.54 -13.57
CA PHE A 114 -1.89 -2.63 -12.44
C PHE A 114 -1.92 -1.16 -12.90
N LEU A 115 -1.00 -0.75 -13.77
CA LEU A 115 -0.91 0.65 -14.21
C LEU A 115 -2.15 1.11 -14.99
N ASP A 116 -2.75 0.22 -15.77
CA ASP A 116 -3.96 0.52 -16.55
C ASP A 116 -5.17 0.76 -15.66
N LYS A 117 -5.19 0.14 -14.48
CA LYS A 117 -6.27 0.22 -13.48
C LYS A 117 -5.82 0.86 -12.17
N CYS A 118 -4.70 1.58 -12.19
CA CYS A 118 -4.06 2.11 -10.99
C CYS A 118 -5.02 2.92 -10.11
N TYR A 119 -5.86 3.79 -10.68
CA TYR A 119 -6.80 4.60 -9.92
C TYR A 119 -7.85 3.78 -9.17
N SER A 120 -8.27 2.64 -9.71
CA SER A 120 -9.20 1.72 -9.06
C SER A 120 -8.50 0.82 -8.03
N TYR A 121 -7.26 0.39 -8.31
CA TYR A 121 -6.57 -0.64 -7.53
C TYR A 121 -5.75 -0.10 -6.37
N LYS A 122 -5.11 1.06 -6.52
CA LYS A 122 -4.12 1.60 -5.57
C LYS A 122 -4.55 1.68 -4.11
N ASP A 123 -5.85 1.79 -3.87
CA ASP A 123 -6.44 1.98 -2.55
C ASP A 123 -7.21 0.74 -2.05
N ASN A 124 -7.26 -0.32 -2.86
CA ASN A 124 -8.07 -1.51 -2.63
C ASN A 124 -7.24 -2.81 -2.56
N LEU A 125 -5.92 -2.69 -2.47
CA LEU A 125 -5.01 -3.83 -2.36
C LEU A 125 -4.68 -4.13 -0.90
N TYR A 126 -4.69 -5.42 -0.57
CA TYR A 126 -4.40 -5.95 0.74
C TYR A 126 -3.54 -7.20 0.62
N ILE A 127 -2.73 -7.47 1.64
CA ILE A 127 -2.04 -8.74 1.81
C ILE A 127 -2.60 -9.40 3.06
N GLU A 128 -3.15 -10.60 2.91
CA GLU A 128 -3.41 -11.49 4.04
C GLU A 128 -2.16 -12.31 4.29
N VAL A 129 -1.64 -12.26 5.50
CA VAL A 129 -0.49 -13.06 5.93
C VAL A 129 -0.96 -14.04 6.97
N LYS A 130 -0.84 -15.32 6.66
CA LYS A 130 -1.09 -16.43 7.56
C LYS A 130 0.23 -17.00 8.04
N VAL A 131 0.38 -17.16 9.33
CA VAL A 131 1.58 -17.70 9.97
C VAL A 131 1.25 -18.83 10.91
N GLU A 132 2.18 -19.76 11.05
CA GLU A 132 2.10 -20.82 12.03
C GLU A 132 3.08 -20.53 13.17
N THR A 133 2.54 -20.39 14.40
CA THR A 133 3.32 -20.13 15.59
C THR A 133 4.00 -21.40 16.11
N ILE A 134 4.92 -21.26 17.07
CA ILE A 134 5.65 -22.40 17.69
C ILE A 134 4.68 -23.39 18.37
N ASP A 135 3.52 -22.92 18.81
CA ASP A 135 2.49 -23.74 19.47
C ASP A 135 1.46 -24.31 18.47
N ASP A 136 1.81 -24.40 17.20
CA ASP A 136 0.95 -24.85 16.08
C ASP A 136 -0.36 -24.06 15.93
N LYS A 137 -0.40 -22.82 16.44
CA LYS A 137 -1.54 -21.93 16.26
C LYS A 137 -1.37 -21.16 14.96
N ILE A 138 -2.48 -20.91 14.30
CA ILE A 138 -2.54 -20.09 13.11
C ILE A 138 -2.93 -18.68 13.51
N GLU A 139 -2.11 -17.72 13.15
CA GLU A 139 -2.42 -16.30 13.23
C GLU A 139 -2.57 -15.71 11.83
N MET A 140 -3.47 -14.75 11.67
CA MET A 140 -3.74 -14.08 10.41
C MET A 140 -3.66 -12.58 10.58
N TYR A 141 -2.97 -11.94 9.65
CA TYR A 141 -2.81 -10.49 9.59
C TYR A 141 -3.32 -10.00 8.24
N GLU A 142 -4.21 -9.03 8.25
CA GLU A 142 -4.63 -8.31 7.04
C GLU A 142 -3.87 -6.98 6.98
N ILE A 143 -3.07 -6.79 5.94
CA ILE A 143 -2.19 -5.65 5.77
C ILE A 143 -2.65 -4.87 4.53
N PRO A 144 -3.35 -3.72 4.70
CA PRO A 144 -3.61 -2.84 3.57
C PRO A 144 -2.31 -2.28 3.02
N ILE A 145 -2.20 -2.17 1.70
CA ILE A 145 -0.99 -1.65 1.06
C ILE A 145 -1.29 -0.41 0.21
N LEU A 146 -0.47 0.62 0.37
CA LEU A 146 -0.57 1.90 -0.31
C LEU A 146 0.44 1.99 -1.45
N TYR A 147 -0.01 2.43 -2.61
CA TYR A 147 0.87 2.67 -3.74
C TYR A 147 1.71 3.93 -3.52
N ASP A 148 3.04 3.78 -3.59
CA ASP A 148 4.00 4.89 -3.42
C ASP A 148 4.47 5.46 -4.78
N GLY A 149 3.64 5.38 -5.79
CA GLY A 149 3.87 5.92 -7.12
C GLY A 149 2.76 6.85 -7.57
N LYS A 150 2.81 7.22 -8.84
CA LYS A 150 1.76 8.05 -9.48
C LYS A 150 1.03 7.20 -10.52
N CYS A 151 -0.28 7.18 -10.45
CA CYS A 151 -1.11 6.69 -11.55
C CYS A 151 -1.00 7.66 -12.73
N LYS A 152 -0.80 7.14 -13.92
CA LYS A 152 -0.72 7.89 -15.17
C LYS A 152 -2.09 8.05 -15.79
#